data_b14ac2681915ef9aad0a20456f842709
#
_entry.id   b14ac2681915ef9aad0a20456f842709
#
_cell.length_a   1.000
_cell.length_b   1.000
_cell.length_c   1.000
_cell.angle_alpha   90.00
_cell.angle_beta   90.00
_cell.angle_gamma   90.00
#
_symmetry.space_group_name_H-M   'P 1'
#
loop_
_entity.id
_entity.type
_entity.pdbx_description
1 polymer ?
#
loop_
_entity_poly.entity_id
_entity_poly.type
_entity_poly.pdbx_seq_one_letter_code
_entity_poly.pdbx_strand_id
1 'polypeptide(L)'
;CMPSRAMLHTGRTLFHLQGEGQEIPAGHTLLGEAFQAAGYQTFGTGKWHNGRAAFARSFSAGDQIFFGGMEDHWNVPVYNFDPAGRYDRQAPIVRDPYLTNTVEQRGCDHIAAGVHSTDLFVDAALDFLTRRDPLSPFFLYVSLMAPHDPRTMPEKFRAMYDPADIPLPVNFLNQHPYDTGALRVRDELLAQIPRQPDEIRRHIAEYYAMISHLDDALGRLIAHLDALELAEN
;
A
#
# COMPACT_ATOMS: atom_id res chain seq x y z
N CYS A 1 -5.18 -8.62 4.56
CA CYS A 1 -4.04 -8.11 3.79
C CYS A 1 -2.77 -8.94 4.03
N MET A 2 -2.27 -9.06 5.26
CA MET A 2 -1.06 -9.83 5.60
C MET A 2 -1.09 -11.28 5.07
N PRO A 3 -2.16 -12.07 5.28
CA PRO A 3 -2.21 -13.45 4.79
C PRO A 3 -2.05 -13.57 3.28
N SER A 4 -2.78 -12.76 2.51
CA SER A 4 -2.71 -12.80 1.04
C SER A 4 -1.33 -12.41 0.51
N ARG A 5 -0.69 -11.40 1.13
CA ARG A 5 0.68 -10.99 0.77
C ARG A 5 1.69 -12.09 1.09
N ALA A 6 1.60 -12.70 2.26
CA ALA A 6 2.48 -13.81 2.63
C ALA A 6 2.35 -14.98 1.65
N MET A 7 1.13 -15.33 1.24
CA MET A 7 0.88 -16.37 0.23
C MET A 7 1.46 -15.98 -1.14
N LEU A 8 1.30 -14.71 -1.57
CA LEU A 8 1.88 -14.19 -2.81
C LEU A 8 3.41 -14.32 -2.81
N HIS A 9 4.06 -13.89 -1.72
CA HIS A 9 5.52 -13.87 -1.64
C HIS A 9 6.16 -15.25 -1.44
N THR A 10 5.43 -16.22 -0.91
CA THR A 10 5.97 -17.56 -0.62
C THR A 10 5.49 -18.63 -1.59
N GLY A 11 4.44 -18.36 -2.38
CA GLY A 11 3.75 -19.38 -3.16
C GLY A 11 3.08 -20.48 -2.33
N ARG A 12 2.86 -20.23 -1.03
CA ARG A 12 2.31 -21.23 -0.09
C ARG A 12 0.99 -20.74 0.51
N THR A 13 0.12 -21.69 0.83
CA THR A 13 -1.10 -21.40 1.59
C THR A 13 -0.79 -21.12 3.06
N LEU A 14 -1.71 -20.49 3.77
CA LEU A 14 -1.55 -20.21 5.21
C LEU A 14 -1.36 -21.44 6.08
N PHE A 15 -1.83 -22.61 5.65
CA PHE A 15 -1.60 -23.88 6.35
C PHE A 15 -0.11 -24.24 6.46
N HIS A 16 0.71 -23.74 5.54
CA HIS A 16 2.16 -23.95 5.52
C HIS A 16 2.94 -22.77 6.10
N LEU A 17 2.26 -21.63 6.28
CA LEU A 17 2.80 -20.44 6.92
C LEU A 17 2.33 -20.42 8.36
N GLN A 18 3.21 -20.53 9.31
CA GLN A 18 2.85 -20.43 10.72
C GLN A 18 2.34 -19.02 11.03
N GLY A 19 1.13 -18.91 11.58
CA GLY A 19 0.52 -17.65 11.97
C GLY A 19 -0.20 -16.92 10.82
N GLU A 20 -0.57 -15.66 11.05
CA GLU A 20 -1.38 -14.84 10.15
C GLU A 20 -0.59 -14.14 9.03
N GLY A 21 0.70 -14.44 8.88
CA GLY A 21 1.57 -13.82 7.87
C GLY A 21 2.10 -12.44 8.27
N GLN A 22 2.05 -12.07 9.55
CA GLN A 22 2.66 -10.84 10.07
C GLN A 22 4.17 -10.84 9.86
N GLU A 23 4.79 -11.98 10.10
CA GLU A 23 6.20 -12.25 9.82
C GLU A 23 6.29 -13.49 8.94
N ILE A 24 7.11 -13.45 7.91
CA ILE A 24 7.39 -14.63 7.09
C ILE A 24 8.68 -15.28 7.60
N PRO A 25 8.60 -16.49 8.18
CA PRO A 25 9.77 -17.16 8.75
C PRO A 25 10.90 -17.38 7.74
N ALA A 26 12.14 -17.39 8.22
CA ALA A 26 13.32 -17.58 7.38
C ALA A 26 13.37 -18.90 6.60
N GLY A 27 12.65 -19.92 7.05
CA GLY A 27 12.54 -21.23 6.37
C GLY A 27 11.69 -21.23 5.09
N HIS A 28 11.07 -20.11 4.72
CA HIS A 28 10.29 -19.99 3.49
C HIS A 28 11.05 -19.11 2.49
N THR A 29 11.34 -19.65 1.31
CA THR A 29 11.89 -18.87 0.20
C THR A 29 10.86 -17.87 -0.28
N LEU A 30 11.25 -16.63 -0.42
CA LEU A 30 10.41 -15.55 -0.92
C LEU A 30 10.59 -15.37 -2.44
N LEU A 31 9.56 -14.88 -3.11
CA LEU A 31 9.58 -14.59 -4.54
C LEU A 31 10.79 -13.71 -4.92
N GLY A 32 11.05 -12.66 -4.15
CA GLY A 32 12.21 -11.78 -4.37
C GLY A 32 13.55 -12.51 -4.19
N GLU A 33 13.67 -13.42 -3.20
CA GLU A 33 14.88 -14.25 -3.03
C GLU A 33 15.11 -15.17 -4.25
N ALA A 34 14.04 -15.74 -4.81
CA ALA A 34 14.13 -16.57 -6.01
C ALA A 34 14.64 -15.77 -7.22
N PHE A 35 14.15 -14.54 -7.41
CA PHE A 35 14.66 -13.65 -8.46
C PHE A 35 16.11 -13.22 -8.22
N GLN A 36 16.51 -12.91 -6.99
CA GLN A 36 17.91 -12.61 -6.67
C GLN A 36 18.82 -13.80 -6.98
N ALA A 37 18.43 -15.01 -6.61
CA ALA A 37 19.19 -16.23 -6.90
C ALA A 37 19.30 -16.49 -8.42
N ALA A 38 18.38 -15.99 -9.22
CA ALA A 38 18.41 -16.04 -10.68
C ALA A 38 19.19 -14.86 -11.34
N GLY A 39 19.81 -14.00 -10.53
CA GLY A 39 20.64 -12.89 -11.02
C GLY A 39 19.87 -11.60 -11.33
N TYR A 40 18.62 -11.47 -10.86
CA TYR A 40 17.84 -10.24 -11.04
C TYR A 40 18.22 -9.20 -10.00
N GLN A 41 18.23 -7.93 -10.40
CA GLN A 41 18.09 -6.82 -9.47
C GLN A 41 16.65 -6.82 -8.90
N THR A 42 16.51 -6.83 -7.60
CA THR A 42 15.16 -6.82 -6.99
C THR A 42 14.93 -5.53 -6.22
N PHE A 43 13.84 -4.85 -6.51
CA PHE A 43 13.49 -3.59 -5.87
C PHE A 43 12.06 -3.64 -5.33
N GLY A 44 11.88 -3.16 -4.10
CA GLY A 44 10.58 -3.07 -3.45
C GLY A 44 10.27 -1.65 -2.98
N THR A 45 9.02 -1.19 -3.22
CA THR A 45 8.52 0.08 -2.71
C THR A 45 7.08 -0.05 -2.24
N GLY A 46 6.70 0.81 -1.29
CA GLY A 46 5.34 0.87 -0.77
C GLY A 46 5.04 -0.11 0.36
N LYS A 47 3.78 -0.53 0.45
CA LYS A 47 3.27 -1.33 1.56
C LYS A 47 3.78 -2.77 1.54
N TRP A 48 4.51 -3.18 2.57
CA TRP A 48 4.96 -4.57 2.72
C TRP A 48 4.04 -5.41 3.62
N HIS A 49 3.92 -5.05 4.88
CA HIS A 49 3.02 -5.64 5.89
C HIS A 49 3.33 -7.11 6.30
N ASN A 50 4.51 -7.66 5.99
CA ASN A 50 4.88 -9.06 6.27
C ASN A 50 6.25 -9.20 6.95
N GLY A 51 6.60 -8.24 7.82
CA GLY A 51 7.84 -8.26 8.58
C GLY A 51 9.04 -7.61 7.89
N ARG A 52 9.86 -6.97 8.69
CA ARG A 52 11.00 -6.17 8.21
C ARG A 52 12.12 -7.05 7.65
N ALA A 53 12.45 -8.13 8.35
CA ALA A 53 13.48 -9.07 7.92
C ALA A 53 13.13 -9.76 6.61
N ALA A 54 11.85 -10.08 6.38
CA ALA A 54 11.37 -10.68 5.14
C ALA A 54 11.50 -9.70 3.95
N PHE A 55 11.27 -8.40 4.16
CA PHE A 55 11.52 -7.39 3.13
C PHE A 55 12.99 -7.33 2.73
N ALA A 56 13.88 -7.23 3.72
CA ALA A 56 15.33 -7.14 3.47
C ALA A 56 15.89 -8.38 2.75
N ARG A 57 15.31 -9.57 2.98
CA ARG A 57 15.65 -10.79 2.24
C ARG A 57 15.11 -10.79 0.80
N SER A 58 13.91 -10.21 0.61
CA SER A 58 13.22 -10.24 -0.69
C SER A 58 13.86 -9.32 -1.72
N PHE A 59 14.51 -8.24 -1.28
CA PHE A 59 14.97 -7.21 -2.19
C PHE A 59 16.44 -6.87 -1.98
N SER A 60 17.14 -6.61 -3.09
CA SER A 60 18.51 -6.10 -3.08
C SER A 60 18.57 -4.58 -2.93
N ALA A 61 17.45 -3.90 -3.18
CA ALA A 61 17.26 -2.47 -3.00
C ALA A 61 15.79 -2.13 -2.72
N GLY A 62 15.52 -0.94 -2.26
CA GLY A 62 14.16 -0.45 -2.02
C GLY A 62 14.17 1.00 -1.60
N ASP A 63 13.03 1.65 -1.69
CA ASP A 63 12.82 3.02 -1.21
C ASP A 63 11.36 3.23 -0.85
N GLN A 64 11.07 4.24 -0.02
CA GLN A 64 9.71 4.59 0.41
C GLN A 64 8.93 3.35 0.92
N ILE A 65 9.53 2.60 1.84
CA ILE A 65 8.99 1.34 2.34
C ILE A 65 8.05 1.59 3.51
N PHE A 66 6.81 1.10 3.41
CA PHE A 66 5.81 1.21 4.47
C PHE A 66 5.50 -0.16 5.07
N PHE A 67 5.80 -0.35 6.36
CA PHE A 67 5.57 -1.62 7.07
C PHE A 67 4.20 -1.73 7.75
N GLY A 68 3.42 -0.65 7.77
CA GLY A 68 2.09 -0.64 8.41
C GLY A 68 0.98 -1.23 7.55
N GLY A 69 -0.20 -1.37 8.16
CA GLY A 69 -1.43 -1.83 7.50
C GLY A 69 -2.22 -0.70 6.84
N MET A 70 -2.34 0.43 7.53
CA MET A 70 -3.06 1.64 7.11
C MET A 70 -2.35 2.87 7.62
N GLU A 71 -2.49 3.96 6.90
CA GLU A 71 -1.98 5.27 7.29
C GLU A 71 -2.72 6.37 6.53
N ASP A 72 -2.59 7.62 6.95
CA ASP A 72 -2.95 8.78 6.15
C ASP A 72 -2.10 8.80 4.88
N HIS A 73 -2.75 8.79 3.71
CA HIS A 73 -2.07 8.76 2.41
C HIS A 73 -1.20 9.99 2.13
N TRP A 74 -1.43 11.11 2.84
CA TRP A 74 -0.67 12.36 2.68
C TRP A 74 0.46 12.53 3.69
N ASN A 75 0.59 11.61 4.64
CA ASN A 75 1.58 11.66 5.72
C ASN A 75 2.16 10.28 6.04
N VAL A 76 2.54 9.52 5.02
CA VAL A 76 3.00 8.15 5.20
C VAL A 76 4.38 8.12 5.86
N PRO A 77 4.54 7.40 6.99
CA PRO A 77 5.84 7.13 7.57
C PRO A 77 6.54 6.03 6.77
N VAL A 78 7.69 6.34 6.23
CA VAL A 78 8.43 5.42 5.34
C VAL A 78 9.86 5.20 5.77
N TYR A 79 10.42 4.10 5.31
CA TYR A 79 11.81 3.72 5.51
C TYR A 79 12.55 3.68 4.18
N ASN A 80 13.83 4.04 4.21
CA ASN A 80 14.80 3.71 3.19
C ASN A 80 15.21 2.24 3.34
N PHE A 81 15.81 1.65 2.31
CA PHE A 81 16.25 0.26 2.37
C PHE A 81 17.36 0.04 3.41
N ASP A 82 17.15 -0.92 4.29
CA ASP A 82 18.17 -1.42 5.24
C ASP A 82 18.43 -2.91 4.97
N PRO A 83 19.58 -3.26 4.36
CA PRO A 83 19.93 -4.65 4.06
C PRO A 83 20.09 -5.53 5.31
N ALA A 84 20.28 -4.92 6.49
CA ALA A 84 20.33 -5.64 7.75
C ALA A 84 18.93 -5.99 8.29
N GLY A 85 17.86 -5.44 7.71
CA GLY A 85 16.47 -5.72 8.07
C GLY A 85 16.05 -5.20 9.43
N ARG A 86 16.77 -4.25 10.03
CA ARG A 86 16.46 -3.71 11.38
C ARG A 86 15.34 -2.71 11.33
N TYR A 87 15.46 -1.70 10.45
CA TYR A 87 14.48 -0.60 10.29
C TYR A 87 14.07 0.01 11.64
N ASP A 88 15.07 0.31 12.48
CA ASP A 88 14.90 0.70 13.89
C ASP A 88 14.86 2.22 14.11
N ARG A 89 14.99 3.01 13.04
CA ARG A 89 14.91 4.47 13.13
C ARG A 89 13.53 4.94 13.53
N GLN A 90 13.50 6.10 14.19
CA GLN A 90 12.29 6.74 14.68
C GLN A 90 12.34 8.25 14.39
N ALA A 91 11.20 8.81 14.04
CA ALA A 91 11.01 10.26 13.88
C ALA A 91 10.13 10.80 15.01
N PRO A 92 10.46 11.96 15.60
CA PRO A 92 9.59 12.62 16.57
C PRO A 92 8.38 13.24 15.87
N ILE A 93 7.18 13.01 16.42
CA ILE A 93 5.94 13.59 15.94
C ILE A 93 5.12 14.14 17.09
N VAL A 94 4.25 15.10 16.79
CA VAL A 94 3.13 15.50 17.65
C VAL A 94 1.85 15.24 16.88
N ARG A 95 1.01 14.32 17.34
CA ARG A 95 -0.19 13.88 16.58
C ARG A 95 -1.20 14.99 16.37
N ASP A 96 -1.46 15.75 17.41
CA ASP A 96 -2.38 16.87 17.36
C ASP A 96 -1.78 18.07 18.10
N PRO A 97 -1.07 18.96 17.36
CA PRO A 97 -0.42 20.12 17.97
C PRO A 97 -1.40 21.18 18.52
N TYR A 98 -2.70 21.07 18.22
CA TYR A 98 -3.73 21.94 18.80
C TYR A 98 -4.16 21.47 20.20
N LEU A 99 -4.01 20.17 20.50
CA LEU A 99 -4.42 19.59 21.76
C LEU A 99 -3.26 19.31 22.71
N THR A 100 -2.06 19.06 22.18
CA THR A 100 -0.90 18.68 22.99
C THR A 100 0.41 19.07 22.32
N ASN A 101 1.45 19.22 23.12
CA ASN A 101 2.84 19.32 22.66
C ASN A 101 3.66 18.07 23.04
N THR A 102 2.99 16.99 23.42
CA THR A 102 3.64 15.72 23.74
C THR A 102 4.27 15.13 22.49
N VAL A 103 5.59 14.95 22.54
CA VAL A 103 6.35 14.32 21.45
C VAL A 103 6.25 12.80 21.60
N GLU A 104 5.80 12.15 20.54
CA GLU A 104 5.79 10.69 20.38
C GLU A 104 6.88 10.27 19.39
N GLN A 105 7.40 9.04 19.52
CA GLN A 105 8.34 8.46 18.57
C GLN A 105 7.59 7.59 17.56
N ARG A 106 7.70 7.95 16.27
CA ARG A 106 7.13 7.18 15.17
C ARG A 106 8.23 6.38 14.49
N GLY A 107 8.04 5.06 14.37
CA GLY A 107 8.98 4.20 13.65
C GLY A 107 8.96 4.51 12.15
N CYS A 108 9.98 5.21 11.66
CA CYS A 108 10.24 5.52 10.24
C CYS A 108 11.59 6.26 10.10
N ASP A 109 12.10 6.35 8.88
CA ASP A 109 13.21 7.25 8.57
C ASP A 109 12.71 8.68 8.38
N HIS A 110 11.55 8.85 7.74
CA HIS A 110 10.91 10.14 7.54
C HIS A 110 9.40 9.99 7.28
N ILE A 111 8.68 11.11 7.34
CA ILE A 111 7.27 11.20 6.94
C ILE A 111 7.21 11.96 5.63
N ALA A 112 6.63 11.33 4.60
CA ALA A 112 6.42 11.94 3.29
C ALA A 112 5.20 12.88 3.32
N ALA A 113 5.33 14.00 4.04
CA ALA A 113 4.26 14.95 4.24
C ALA A 113 3.87 15.67 2.96
N GLY A 114 2.57 15.70 2.66
CA GLY A 114 2.01 16.42 1.51
C GLY A 114 2.19 15.73 0.15
N VAL A 115 2.77 14.52 0.12
CA VAL A 115 2.84 13.67 -1.07
C VAL A 115 1.91 12.48 -0.89
N HIS A 116 1.00 12.27 -1.83
CA HIS A 116 0.08 11.14 -1.74
C HIS A 116 0.83 9.81 -1.92
N SER A 117 0.51 8.81 -1.11
CA SER A 117 1.21 7.51 -1.09
C SER A 117 1.29 6.83 -2.46
N THR A 118 0.26 6.97 -3.29
CA THR A 118 0.23 6.41 -4.66
C THR A 118 1.34 7.03 -5.51
N ASP A 119 1.45 8.36 -5.52
CA ASP A 119 2.51 9.06 -6.26
C ASP A 119 3.89 8.76 -5.67
N LEU A 120 4.02 8.81 -4.34
CA LEU A 120 5.26 8.53 -3.63
C LEU A 120 5.89 7.19 -4.03
N PHE A 121 5.09 6.13 -4.05
CA PHE A 121 5.58 4.80 -4.34
C PHE A 121 5.84 4.58 -5.84
N VAL A 122 5.02 5.16 -6.71
CA VAL A 122 5.26 5.11 -8.16
C VAL A 122 6.50 5.92 -8.52
N ASP A 123 6.71 7.09 -7.94
CA ASP A 123 7.91 7.91 -8.19
C ASP A 123 9.20 7.17 -7.76
N ALA A 124 9.18 6.45 -6.64
CA ALA A 124 10.31 5.60 -6.23
C ALA A 124 10.58 4.47 -7.24
N ALA A 125 9.54 3.91 -7.84
CA ALA A 125 9.67 2.89 -8.89
C ALA A 125 10.24 3.48 -10.20
N LEU A 126 9.80 4.66 -10.61
CA LEU A 126 10.31 5.40 -11.78
C LEU A 126 11.81 5.73 -11.61
N ASP A 127 12.18 6.18 -10.42
CA ASP A 127 13.56 6.45 -10.04
C ASP A 127 14.45 5.20 -10.12
N PHE A 128 13.96 4.06 -9.63
CA PHE A 128 14.67 2.79 -9.75
C PHE A 128 14.86 2.40 -11.21
N LEU A 129 13.81 2.44 -12.03
CA LEU A 129 13.87 2.10 -13.45
C LEU A 129 14.88 2.96 -14.21
N THR A 130 14.99 4.24 -13.84
CA THR A 130 15.94 5.18 -14.46
C THR A 130 17.40 4.87 -14.06
N ARG A 131 17.62 4.44 -12.81
CA ARG A 131 18.97 4.27 -12.24
C ARG A 131 19.50 2.83 -12.20
N ARG A 132 18.64 1.85 -12.52
CA ARG A 132 19.02 0.43 -12.52
C ARG A 132 20.20 0.15 -13.45
N ASP A 133 20.93 -0.93 -13.21
CA ASP A 133 21.88 -1.46 -14.16
C ASP A 133 21.14 -1.98 -15.42
N PRO A 134 21.37 -1.39 -16.61
CA PRO A 134 20.68 -1.78 -17.82
C PRO A 134 21.08 -3.17 -18.34
N LEU A 135 22.19 -3.74 -17.86
CA LEU A 135 22.70 -5.04 -18.29
C LEU A 135 22.13 -6.21 -17.49
N SER A 136 21.44 -5.93 -16.40
CA SER A 136 20.87 -6.94 -15.51
C SER A 136 19.34 -6.94 -15.61
N PRO A 137 18.68 -8.11 -15.64
CA PRO A 137 17.24 -8.18 -15.53
C PRO A 137 16.79 -7.66 -14.15
N PHE A 138 15.54 -7.23 -14.03
CA PHE A 138 15.03 -6.72 -12.77
C PHE A 138 13.70 -7.35 -12.39
N PHE A 139 13.43 -7.38 -11.09
CA PHE A 139 12.13 -7.65 -10.47
C PHE A 139 11.72 -6.42 -9.65
N LEU A 140 10.68 -5.74 -10.08
CA LEU A 140 10.14 -4.55 -9.44
C LEU A 140 8.81 -4.87 -8.75
N TYR A 141 8.75 -4.65 -7.44
CA TYR A 141 7.54 -4.79 -6.64
C TYR A 141 7.04 -3.42 -6.16
N VAL A 142 5.95 -2.95 -6.79
CA VAL A 142 5.27 -1.71 -6.42
C VAL A 142 3.99 -2.05 -5.68
N SER A 143 3.94 -1.73 -4.41
CA SER A 143 2.82 -2.10 -3.56
C SER A 143 2.08 -0.88 -3.01
N LEU A 144 0.99 -0.54 -3.64
CA LEU A 144 0.21 0.63 -3.30
C LEU A 144 -0.65 0.40 -2.06
N MET A 145 -0.93 1.47 -1.29
CA MET A 145 -1.87 1.43 -0.17
C MET A 145 -3.30 1.60 -0.66
N ALA A 146 -3.53 2.54 -1.57
CA ALA A 146 -4.82 2.72 -2.21
C ALA A 146 -5.23 1.44 -2.98
N PRO A 147 -6.52 1.13 -3.10
CA PRO A 147 -7.68 1.90 -2.67
C PRO A 147 -8.15 1.59 -1.24
N HIS A 148 -7.26 1.18 -0.34
CA HIS A 148 -7.58 1.03 1.09
C HIS A 148 -7.90 2.39 1.72
N ASP A 149 -8.81 2.42 2.69
CA ASP A 149 -9.10 3.64 3.46
C ASP A 149 -7.87 4.16 4.26
N PRO A 150 -7.81 5.45 4.61
CA PRO A 150 -8.82 6.49 4.37
C PRO A 150 -8.96 6.85 2.89
N ARG A 151 -10.19 7.16 2.47
CA ARG A 151 -10.50 7.52 1.08
C ARG A 151 -10.10 8.96 0.80
N THR A 152 -8.81 9.15 0.55
CA THR A 152 -8.23 10.45 0.18
C THR A 152 -7.54 10.37 -1.18
N MET A 153 -7.59 11.42 -1.95
CA MET A 153 -7.01 11.51 -3.28
C MET A 153 -6.81 12.98 -3.67
N PRO A 154 -5.98 13.27 -4.68
CA PRO A 154 -5.91 14.62 -5.25
C PRO A 154 -7.26 15.09 -5.81
N GLU A 155 -7.55 16.37 -5.65
CA GLU A 155 -8.82 17.00 -6.03
C GLU A 155 -9.22 16.74 -7.50
N LYS A 156 -8.25 16.67 -8.42
CA LYS A 156 -8.53 16.39 -9.84
C LYS A 156 -9.26 15.07 -10.06
N PHE A 157 -9.01 14.04 -9.22
CA PHE A 157 -9.69 12.76 -9.32
C PHE A 157 -11.02 12.77 -8.55
N ARG A 158 -11.06 13.43 -7.39
CA ARG A 158 -12.30 13.60 -6.62
C ARG A 158 -13.39 14.27 -7.45
N ALA A 159 -13.02 15.27 -8.22
CA ALA A 159 -13.94 16.03 -9.07
C ALA A 159 -14.49 15.24 -10.29
N MET A 160 -13.95 14.04 -10.58
CA MET A 160 -14.43 13.21 -11.70
C MET A 160 -15.76 12.51 -11.42
N TYR A 161 -16.17 12.39 -10.15
CA TYR A 161 -17.32 11.60 -9.73
C TYR A 161 -18.25 12.43 -8.84
N ASP A 162 -19.44 12.77 -9.35
CA ASP A 162 -20.49 13.36 -8.55
C ASP A 162 -21.24 12.24 -7.78
N PRO A 163 -21.30 12.27 -6.45
CA PRO A 163 -22.06 11.27 -5.68
C PRO A 163 -23.54 11.17 -6.08
N ALA A 164 -24.14 12.26 -6.61
CA ALA A 164 -25.52 12.24 -7.06
C ALA A 164 -25.76 11.30 -8.26
N ASP A 165 -24.74 11.12 -9.11
CA ASP A 165 -24.79 10.25 -10.29
C ASP A 165 -24.46 8.79 -9.99
N ILE A 166 -24.00 8.48 -8.78
CA ILE A 166 -23.60 7.12 -8.40
C ILE A 166 -24.84 6.26 -8.09
N PRO A 167 -25.07 5.17 -8.85
CA PRO A 167 -26.15 4.24 -8.53
C PRO A 167 -25.83 3.46 -7.25
N LEU A 168 -26.83 3.24 -6.41
CA LEU A 168 -26.69 2.28 -5.32
C LEU A 168 -26.71 0.85 -5.87
N PRO A 169 -26.01 -0.11 -5.26
CA PRO A 169 -26.12 -1.52 -5.60
C PRO A 169 -27.58 -1.99 -5.51
N VAL A 170 -27.99 -2.84 -6.45
CA VAL A 170 -29.40 -3.33 -6.51
C VAL A 170 -29.83 -4.10 -5.25
N ASN A 171 -28.86 -4.62 -4.50
CA ASN A 171 -29.06 -5.33 -3.24
C ASN A 171 -28.76 -4.46 -2.01
N PHE A 172 -28.70 -3.13 -2.18
CA PHE A 172 -28.47 -2.22 -1.07
C PHE A 172 -29.57 -2.34 -0.03
N LEU A 173 -29.19 -2.47 1.23
CA LEU A 173 -30.05 -2.41 2.40
C LEU A 173 -29.48 -1.41 3.41
N ASN A 174 -30.35 -0.63 4.03
CA ASN A 174 -29.94 0.33 5.07
C ASN A 174 -29.30 -0.36 6.29
N GLN A 175 -29.71 -1.59 6.56
CA GLN A 175 -29.09 -2.46 7.55
C GLN A 175 -29.24 -3.92 7.15
N HIS A 176 -28.38 -4.77 7.66
CA HIS A 176 -28.48 -6.21 7.43
C HIS A 176 -29.75 -6.77 8.08
N PRO A 177 -30.42 -7.75 7.44
CA PRO A 177 -31.61 -8.38 7.99
C PRO A 177 -31.34 -9.21 9.25
N TYR A 178 -30.06 -9.55 9.47
CA TYR A 178 -29.60 -10.32 10.63
C TYR A 178 -28.43 -9.59 11.30
N ASP A 179 -28.43 -9.52 12.62
CA ASP A 179 -27.30 -9.04 13.43
C ASP A 179 -26.82 -10.19 14.33
N THR A 180 -25.74 -10.83 13.93
CA THR A 180 -25.06 -11.89 14.72
C THR A 180 -23.94 -11.31 15.60
N GLY A 181 -23.72 -9.99 15.57
CA GLY A 181 -22.57 -9.32 16.17
C GLY A 181 -21.28 -9.39 15.33
N ALA A 182 -21.21 -10.27 14.34
CA ALA A 182 -20.02 -10.41 13.48
C ALA A 182 -19.76 -9.19 12.57
N LEU A 183 -20.78 -8.37 12.34
CA LEU A 183 -20.70 -7.13 11.56
C LEU A 183 -20.25 -5.90 12.39
N ARG A 184 -20.01 -6.08 13.69
CA ARG A 184 -19.53 -5.01 14.57
C ARG A 184 -18.01 -4.93 14.56
N VAL A 185 -17.44 -4.87 13.36
CA VAL A 185 -16.01 -4.72 13.11
C VAL A 185 -15.72 -3.33 12.54
N ARG A 186 -14.50 -2.84 12.71
CA ARG A 186 -14.09 -1.49 12.31
C ARG A 186 -14.53 -1.14 10.89
N ASP A 187 -14.30 -2.03 9.92
CA ASP A 187 -14.52 -1.74 8.52
C ASP A 187 -16.02 -1.57 8.19
N GLU A 188 -16.88 -2.32 8.86
CA GLU A 188 -18.34 -2.15 8.75
C GLU A 188 -18.83 -0.88 9.45
N LEU A 189 -18.13 -0.42 10.48
CA LEU A 189 -18.50 0.77 11.25
C LEU A 189 -17.97 2.08 10.67
N LEU A 190 -17.26 2.04 9.54
CA LEU A 190 -16.83 3.24 8.81
C LEU A 190 -17.99 4.05 8.23
N ALA A 191 -19.15 3.43 8.04
CA ALA A 191 -20.41 4.11 7.80
C ALA A 191 -21.40 3.72 8.90
N GLN A 192 -22.15 4.70 9.41
CA GLN A 192 -23.10 4.45 10.49
C GLN A 192 -24.21 3.47 10.07
N ILE A 193 -24.79 2.78 11.07
CA ILE A 193 -25.96 1.92 10.87
C ILE A 193 -27.17 2.60 11.54
N PRO A 194 -28.31 2.78 10.84
CA PRO A 194 -28.61 2.35 9.45
C PRO A 194 -27.83 3.17 8.41
N ARG A 195 -27.42 2.50 7.32
CA ARG A 195 -26.68 3.11 6.19
C ARG A 195 -27.56 4.18 5.52
N GLN A 196 -26.98 5.35 5.30
CA GLN A 196 -27.65 6.43 4.57
C GLN A 196 -27.28 6.35 3.08
N PRO A 197 -28.26 6.34 2.16
CA PRO A 197 -28.00 6.23 0.73
C PRO A 197 -26.96 7.23 0.20
N ASP A 198 -27.07 8.50 0.60
CA ASP A 198 -26.16 9.55 0.11
C ASP A 198 -24.74 9.41 0.69
N GLU A 199 -24.60 8.91 1.91
CA GLU A 199 -23.31 8.57 2.48
C GLU A 199 -22.63 7.44 1.69
N ILE A 200 -23.39 6.40 1.33
CA ILE A 200 -22.85 5.28 0.54
C ILE A 200 -22.50 5.71 -0.88
N ARG A 201 -23.31 6.54 -1.53
CA ARG A 201 -22.97 7.13 -2.84
C ARG A 201 -21.66 7.91 -2.79
N ARG A 202 -21.49 8.74 -1.77
CA ARG A 202 -20.23 9.48 -1.55
C ARG A 202 -19.05 8.52 -1.37
N HIS A 203 -19.19 7.48 -0.57
CA HIS A 203 -18.12 6.48 -0.36
C HIS A 203 -17.75 5.76 -1.65
N ILE A 204 -18.71 5.44 -2.51
CA ILE A 204 -18.47 4.81 -3.81
C ILE A 204 -17.76 5.79 -4.75
N ALA A 205 -18.21 7.05 -4.81
CA ALA A 205 -17.57 8.09 -5.62
C ALA A 205 -16.10 8.31 -5.21
N GLU A 206 -15.83 8.41 -3.91
CA GLU A 206 -14.48 8.53 -3.36
C GLU A 206 -13.61 7.29 -3.71
N TYR A 207 -14.18 6.09 -3.64
CA TYR A 207 -13.48 4.87 -4.01
C TYR A 207 -13.13 4.84 -5.50
N TYR A 208 -14.06 5.24 -6.38
CA TYR A 208 -13.80 5.36 -7.83
C TYR A 208 -12.71 6.40 -8.12
N ALA A 209 -12.74 7.53 -7.43
CA ALA A 209 -11.72 8.56 -7.54
C ALA A 209 -10.32 8.05 -7.14
N MET A 210 -10.23 7.23 -6.09
CA MET A 210 -8.96 6.55 -5.73
C MET A 210 -8.50 5.59 -6.82
N ILE A 211 -9.41 4.82 -7.42
CA ILE A 211 -9.09 3.92 -8.54
C ILE A 211 -8.56 4.72 -9.75
N SER A 212 -9.19 5.84 -10.09
CA SER A 212 -8.72 6.69 -11.20
C SER A 212 -7.34 7.29 -10.91
N HIS A 213 -7.04 7.65 -9.66
CA HIS A 213 -5.69 8.06 -9.28
C HIS A 213 -4.66 6.92 -9.41
N LEU A 214 -5.03 5.70 -9.02
CA LEU A 214 -4.19 4.52 -9.22
C LEU A 214 -3.91 4.28 -10.70
N ASP A 215 -4.93 4.36 -11.53
CA ASP A 215 -4.83 4.14 -12.97
C ASP A 215 -3.89 5.16 -13.63
N ASP A 216 -4.04 6.45 -13.30
CA ASP A 216 -3.16 7.53 -13.76
C ASP A 216 -1.69 7.27 -13.34
N ALA A 217 -1.46 6.86 -12.10
CA ALA A 217 -0.12 6.59 -11.59
C ALA A 217 0.52 5.35 -12.23
N LEU A 218 -0.25 4.29 -12.45
CA LEU A 218 0.20 3.09 -13.19
C LEU A 218 0.44 3.41 -14.65
N GLY A 219 -0.37 4.28 -15.25
CA GLY A 219 -0.16 4.77 -16.61
C GLY A 219 1.20 5.47 -16.76
N ARG A 220 1.62 6.27 -15.76
CA ARG A 220 2.97 6.89 -15.74
C ARG A 220 4.07 5.83 -15.71
N LEU A 221 3.90 4.77 -14.92
CA LEU A 221 4.87 3.68 -14.82
C LEU A 221 5.01 2.92 -16.15
N ILE A 222 3.89 2.60 -16.79
CA ILE A 222 3.87 1.91 -18.10
C ILE A 222 4.51 2.79 -19.17
N ALA A 223 4.14 4.06 -19.25
CA ALA A 223 4.72 5.00 -20.21
C ALA A 223 6.25 5.16 -20.01
N HIS A 224 6.73 5.05 -18.77
CA HIS A 224 8.16 5.10 -18.49
C HIS A 224 8.88 3.82 -18.93
N LEU A 225 8.25 2.64 -18.76
CA LEU A 225 8.77 1.38 -19.31
C LEU A 225 8.86 1.43 -20.83
N ASP A 226 7.84 1.97 -21.51
CA ASP A 226 7.85 2.20 -22.98
C ASP A 226 9.01 3.12 -23.39
N ALA A 227 9.18 4.25 -22.69
CA ALA A 227 10.24 5.20 -22.97
C ALA A 227 11.67 4.65 -22.76
N LEU A 228 11.80 3.63 -21.92
CA LEU A 228 13.05 2.90 -21.68
C LEU A 228 13.21 1.67 -22.58
N GLU A 229 12.29 1.43 -23.52
CA GLU A 229 12.26 0.27 -24.42
C GLU A 229 12.22 -1.08 -23.66
N LEU A 230 11.49 -1.13 -22.52
CA LEU A 230 11.38 -2.30 -21.64
C LEU A 230 10.05 -3.03 -21.72
N ALA A 231 9.06 -2.46 -22.38
CA ALA A 231 7.70 -3.03 -22.42
C ALA A 231 7.58 -4.31 -23.27
N GLU A 232 8.53 -4.56 -24.16
CA GLU A 232 8.54 -5.74 -25.04
C GLU A 232 9.28 -6.96 -24.45
N ASN A 233 9.73 -6.86 -23.18
CA ASN A 233 10.53 -7.91 -22.51
C ASN A 233 9.74 -8.65 -21.43
#